data_21dc7361e46af7bf7a5c33408f296f88
#
_entry.id   21dc7361e46af7bf7a5c33408f296f88
#
_cell.length_a   1.000
_cell.length_b   1.000
_cell.length_c   1.000
_cell.angle_alpha   90.00
_cell.angle_beta   90.00
_cell.angle_gamma   90.00
#
_symmetry.space_group_name_H-M   'P 1'
#
loop_
_entity.id
_entity.type
_entity.pdbx_description
1 polymer ?
#
loop_
_entity_poly.entity_id
_entity_poly.type
_entity_poly.pdbx_seq_one_letter_code
_entity_poly.pdbx_strand_id
1 'polypeptide(L)'
;VMDVVYNHVMSADDFCINKLVPGYFSRINEDGSYSNGSGCGNDTASERNMVRKYIVDSVCYWADEYHMDGFRFDLVGLLDTDTINEIVEEVHKTHPDVIFYGEGWTMETGVTKDNVTLATQRNSASTPDFAFFNDNMRDGLKGSVFDTATFGFVSGATNAEKKMADSFMANESWCKEPSQIINYASCHDNNTLFDRIAGSKTTSSEEDIIKMNNLAAAFYMTAEGVPFLQAGEEMLRTKVNDDGTFNSNSYNAGDEVNSIKW
;
A
#
# COMPACT_ATOMS: atom_id res chain seq x y z
N VAL A 1 6.60 -12.83 3.09
CA VAL A 1 5.37 -12.02 3.04
C VAL A 1 4.71 -12.20 1.69
N MET A 2 3.41 -12.45 1.70
CA MET A 2 2.58 -12.59 0.49
C MET A 2 1.80 -11.29 0.25
N ASP A 3 1.79 -10.82 -0.99
CA ASP A 3 0.96 -9.69 -1.41
C ASP A 3 -0.42 -10.23 -1.84
N VAL A 4 -1.50 -9.75 -1.21
CA VAL A 4 -2.85 -10.27 -1.40
C VAL A 4 -3.82 -9.19 -1.85
N VAL A 5 -4.69 -9.56 -2.81
CA VAL A 5 -5.68 -8.67 -3.39
C VAL A 5 -7.08 -9.24 -3.09
N TYR A 6 -7.65 -8.86 -1.95
CA TYR A 6 -9.02 -9.23 -1.56
C TYR A 6 -10.02 -8.08 -1.71
N ASN A 7 -9.53 -6.89 -2.02
CA ASN A 7 -10.32 -5.65 -2.05
C ASN A 7 -11.27 -5.54 -3.24
N HIS A 8 -10.96 -6.19 -4.36
CA HIS A 8 -11.79 -6.15 -5.58
C HIS A 8 -11.66 -7.42 -6.42
N VAL A 9 -12.55 -7.56 -7.38
CA VAL A 9 -12.45 -8.49 -8.50
C VAL A 9 -12.51 -7.72 -9.81
N MET A 10 -11.83 -8.16 -10.85
CA MET A 10 -11.75 -7.44 -12.12
C MET A 10 -13.12 -7.18 -12.75
N SER A 11 -14.04 -8.15 -12.67
CA SER A 11 -15.42 -8.07 -13.16
C SER A 11 -16.32 -8.88 -12.24
N ALA A 12 -17.27 -8.23 -11.58
CA ALA A 12 -18.26 -8.90 -10.75
C ALA A 12 -19.18 -9.81 -11.57
N ASP A 13 -19.50 -9.45 -12.81
CA ASP A 13 -20.33 -10.25 -13.71
C ASP A 13 -19.65 -11.56 -14.13
N ASP A 14 -18.32 -11.56 -14.23
CA ASP A 14 -17.54 -12.72 -14.63
C ASP A 14 -17.06 -13.56 -13.44
N PHE A 15 -17.07 -13.01 -12.24
CA PHE A 15 -16.57 -13.67 -11.06
C PHE A 15 -17.46 -14.85 -10.66
N CYS A 16 -16.88 -16.03 -10.48
CA CYS A 16 -17.60 -17.28 -10.29
C CYS A 16 -18.54 -17.26 -9.06
N ILE A 17 -18.13 -16.63 -7.95
CA ILE A 17 -18.97 -16.58 -6.75
C ILE A 17 -20.18 -15.66 -6.98
N ASN A 18 -20.05 -14.54 -7.70
CA ASN A 18 -21.20 -13.71 -8.06
C ASN A 18 -22.16 -14.40 -9.02
N LYS A 19 -21.66 -15.32 -9.88
CA LYS A 19 -22.52 -16.17 -10.73
C LYS A 19 -23.31 -17.20 -9.93
N LEU A 20 -22.71 -17.74 -8.84
CA LEU A 20 -23.39 -18.67 -7.94
C LEU A 20 -24.39 -17.98 -7.00
N VAL A 21 -24.03 -16.84 -6.46
CA VAL A 21 -24.85 -16.04 -5.55
C VAL A 21 -24.85 -14.59 -6.00
N PRO A 22 -25.68 -14.20 -6.99
CA PRO A 22 -25.68 -12.86 -7.55
C PRO A 22 -25.88 -11.78 -6.50
N GLY A 23 -25.06 -10.72 -6.57
CA GLY A 23 -25.15 -9.56 -5.70
C GLY A 23 -24.66 -9.77 -4.26
N TYR A 24 -24.02 -10.91 -3.94
CA TYR A 24 -23.56 -11.18 -2.58
C TYR A 24 -22.08 -10.86 -2.36
N PHE A 25 -21.20 -11.22 -3.27
CA PHE A 25 -19.75 -11.05 -3.07
C PHE A 25 -19.27 -9.61 -3.27
N SER A 26 -19.79 -8.94 -4.29
CA SER A 26 -19.39 -7.56 -4.59
C SER A 26 -20.36 -6.53 -4.04
N ARG A 27 -19.83 -5.33 -3.69
CA ARG A 27 -20.65 -4.19 -3.26
C ARG A 27 -21.46 -3.64 -4.41
N ILE A 28 -22.67 -3.21 -4.10
CA ILE A 28 -23.61 -2.63 -5.06
C ILE A 28 -23.99 -1.24 -4.54
N ASN A 29 -23.90 -0.24 -5.41
CA ASN A 29 -24.32 1.13 -5.14
C ASN A 29 -25.86 1.24 -5.09
N GLU A 30 -26.37 2.36 -4.59
CA GLU A 30 -27.82 2.61 -4.49
C GLU A 30 -28.55 2.56 -5.85
N ASP A 31 -27.85 2.87 -6.94
CA ASP A 31 -28.38 2.84 -8.31
C ASP A 31 -28.38 1.43 -8.93
N GLY A 32 -27.89 0.43 -8.19
CA GLY A 32 -27.80 -0.96 -8.64
C GLY A 32 -26.52 -1.30 -9.42
N SER A 33 -25.62 -0.35 -9.66
CA SER A 33 -24.31 -0.61 -10.26
C SER A 33 -23.35 -1.23 -9.25
N TYR A 34 -22.35 -1.99 -9.71
CA TYR A 34 -21.27 -2.44 -8.83
C TYR A 34 -20.35 -1.30 -8.43
N SER A 35 -19.99 -1.24 -7.14
CA SER A 35 -19.00 -0.30 -6.63
C SER A 35 -17.62 -0.55 -7.23
N ASN A 36 -16.88 0.52 -7.52
CA ASN A 36 -15.53 0.50 -8.08
C ASN A 36 -14.65 1.56 -7.41
N GLY A 37 -14.47 1.45 -6.10
CA GLY A 37 -13.63 2.36 -5.31
C GLY A 37 -12.14 2.21 -5.61
N SER A 38 -11.71 1.02 -6.03
CA SER A 38 -10.33 0.76 -6.45
C SER A 38 -9.96 1.43 -7.78
N GLY A 39 -10.95 1.67 -8.65
CA GLY A 39 -10.71 2.05 -10.05
C GLY A 39 -10.19 0.90 -10.93
N CYS A 40 -10.00 -0.30 -10.36
CA CYS A 40 -9.41 -1.45 -11.04
C CYS A 40 -10.38 -2.62 -11.22
N GLY A 41 -11.59 -2.52 -10.66
CA GLY A 41 -12.61 -3.57 -10.71
C GLY A 41 -13.70 -3.34 -9.66
N ASN A 42 -14.43 -4.38 -9.34
CA ASN A 42 -15.61 -4.26 -8.48
C ASN A 42 -15.29 -4.63 -7.03
N ASP A 43 -15.64 -3.76 -6.10
CA ASP A 43 -15.27 -3.86 -4.70
C ASP A 43 -15.88 -5.08 -4.01
N THR A 44 -15.10 -5.72 -3.16
CA THR A 44 -15.50 -6.88 -2.37
C THR A 44 -16.30 -6.43 -1.15
N ALA A 45 -17.45 -7.05 -0.90
CA ALA A 45 -18.30 -6.80 0.25
C ALA A 45 -17.82 -7.59 1.48
N SER A 46 -16.63 -7.26 2.00
CA SER A 46 -15.96 -7.97 3.09
C SER A 46 -16.79 -7.99 4.39
N GLU A 47 -17.64 -6.99 4.59
CA GLU A 47 -18.57 -6.88 5.71
C GLU A 47 -19.69 -7.95 5.73
N ARG A 48 -19.80 -8.77 4.68
CA ARG A 48 -20.78 -9.86 4.61
C ARG A 48 -20.19 -11.16 5.14
N ASN A 49 -20.90 -11.84 6.02
CA ASN A 49 -20.38 -12.98 6.79
C ASN A 49 -19.66 -14.06 5.95
N MET A 50 -20.23 -14.46 4.82
CA MET A 50 -19.60 -15.52 4.00
C MET A 50 -18.44 -14.98 3.14
N VAL A 51 -18.43 -13.70 2.82
CA VAL A 51 -17.29 -13.07 2.14
C VAL A 51 -16.13 -12.92 3.12
N ARG A 52 -16.39 -12.43 4.34
CA ARG A 52 -15.42 -12.41 5.45
C ARG A 52 -14.83 -13.79 5.69
N LYS A 53 -15.70 -14.80 5.88
CA LYS A 53 -15.24 -16.17 6.05
C LYS A 53 -14.34 -16.66 4.91
N TYR A 54 -14.68 -16.34 3.67
CA TYR A 54 -13.85 -16.70 2.51
C TYR A 54 -12.45 -16.06 2.61
N ILE A 55 -12.37 -14.78 2.99
CA ILE A 55 -11.09 -14.07 3.11
C ILE A 55 -10.28 -14.64 4.28
N VAL A 56 -10.89 -14.80 5.46
CA VAL A 56 -10.24 -15.35 6.66
C VAL A 56 -9.71 -16.76 6.39
N ASP A 57 -10.56 -17.68 5.89
CA ASP A 57 -10.15 -19.04 5.57
C ASP A 57 -8.99 -19.07 4.56
N SER A 58 -9.02 -18.16 3.57
CA SER A 58 -7.95 -18.07 2.56
C SER A 58 -6.62 -17.63 3.17
N VAL A 59 -6.61 -16.62 4.04
CA VAL A 59 -5.37 -16.14 4.69
C VAL A 59 -4.82 -17.22 5.64
N CYS A 60 -5.67 -17.86 6.45
CA CYS A 60 -5.27 -18.99 7.30
C CYS A 60 -4.66 -20.11 6.45
N TYR A 61 -5.28 -20.48 5.32
CA TYR A 61 -4.73 -21.50 4.43
C TYR A 61 -3.34 -21.17 3.91
N TRP A 62 -3.09 -19.90 3.51
CA TRP A 62 -1.76 -19.48 3.07
C TRP A 62 -0.73 -19.50 4.21
N ALA A 63 -1.13 -19.16 5.44
CA ALA A 63 -0.26 -19.24 6.60
C ALA A 63 0.07 -20.70 6.95
N ASP A 64 -0.95 -21.58 7.00
CA ASP A 64 -0.80 -22.99 7.41
C ASP A 64 -0.05 -23.83 6.37
N GLU A 65 -0.51 -23.82 5.11
CA GLU A 65 -0.04 -24.73 4.07
C GLU A 65 1.22 -24.23 3.36
N TYR A 66 1.40 -22.91 3.25
CA TYR A 66 2.53 -22.31 2.54
C TYR A 66 3.51 -21.60 3.47
N HIS A 67 3.28 -21.64 4.78
CA HIS A 67 4.15 -21.09 5.82
C HIS A 67 4.50 -19.61 5.56
N MET A 68 3.48 -18.80 5.23
CA MET A 68 3.67 -17.38 5.02
C MET A 68 3.90 -16.67 6.35
N ASP A 69 5.00 -15.91 6.46
CA ASP A 69 5.37 -15.15 7.66
C ASP A 69 4.72 -13.76 7.72
N GLY A 70 3.93 -13.40 6.73
CA GLY A 70 3.22 -12.12 6.70
C GLY A 70 2.41 -11.90 5.45
N PHE A 71 1.52 -10.90 5.53
CA PHE A 71 0.63 -10.54 4.43
C PHE A 71 0.61 -9.01 4.24
N ARG A 72 0.85 -8.59 2.99
CA ARG A 72 0.61 -7.23 2.55
C ARG A 72 -0.72 -7.18 1.83
N PHE A 73 -1.65 -6.38 2.34
CA PHE A 73 -2.97 -6.21 1.73
C PHE A 73 -2.98 -5.02 0.78
N ASP A 74 -3.18 -5.30 -0.48
CA ASP A 74 -3.47 -4.29 -1.49
C ASP A 74 -4.76 -3.56 -1.13
N LEU A 75 -4.76 -2.22 -1.22
CA LEU A 75 -5.91 -1.34 -0.97
C LEU A 75 -6.79 -1.80 0.21
N VAL A 76 -6.18 -2.14 1.35
CA VAL A 76 -6.91 -2.61 2.54
C VAL A 76 -7.95 -1.61 3.02
N GLY A 77 -7.79 -0.32 2.68
CA GLY A 77 -8.77 0.72 2.95
C GLY A 77 -10.15 0.50 2.33
N LEU A 78 -10.31 -0.49 1.45
CA LEU A 78 -11.60 -0.93 0.91
C LEU A 78 -12.22 -2.10 1.71
N LEU A 79 -11.47 -2.74 2.60
CA LEU A 79 -11.98 -3.81 3.47
C LEU A 79 -12.45 -3.24 4.82
N ASP A 80 -13.35 -3.94 5.49
CA ASP A 80 -13.83 -3.53 6.81
C ASP A 80 -12.89 -3.98 7.94
N THR A 81 -12.86 -3.21 9.03
CA THR A 81 -12.00 -3.45 10.19
C THR A 81 -12.30 -4.76 10.90
N ASP A 82 -13.56 -5.21 10.93
CA ASP A 82 -13.93 -6.46 11.60
C ASP A 82 -13.32 -7.66 10.85
N THR A 83 -13.32 -7.60 9.50
CA THR A 83 -12.68 -8.64 8.68
C THR A 83 -11.18 -8.68 8.92
N ILE A 84 -10.51 -7.52 8.99
CA ILE A 84 -9.07 -7.46 9.26
C ILE A 84 -8.74 -8.00 10.65
N ASN A 85 -9.49 -7.60 11.67
CA ASN A 85 -9.28 -8.09 13.03
C ASN A 85 -9.51 -9.61 13.14
N GLU A 86 -10.55 -10.15 12.49
CA GLU A 86 -10.82 -11.58 12.48
C GLU A 86 -9.70 -12.37 11.78
N ILE A 87 -9.13 -11.85 10.68
CA ILE A 87 -7.95 -12.43 10.03
C ILE A 87 -6.78 -12.53 11.00
N VAL A 88 -6.43 -11.41 11.63
CA VAL A 88 -5.29 -11.33 12.57
C VAL A 88 -5.51 -12.29 13.73
N GLU A 89 -6.69 -12.27 14.34
CA GLU A 89 -7.04 -13.14 15.47
C GLU A 89 -6.95 -14.63 15.10
N GLU A 90 -7.52 -15.04 13.97
CA GLU A 90 -7.53 -16.45 13.58
C GLU A 90 -6.13 -16.96 13.23
N VAL A 91 -5.34 -16.20 12.48
CA VAL A 91 -3.96 -16.59 12.13
C VAL A 91 -3.08 -16.63 13.37
N HIS A 92 -3.18 -15.63 14.27
CA HIS A 92 -2.34 -15.59 15.48
C HIS A 92 -2.63 -16.71 16.49
N LYS A 93 -3.75 -17.44 16.37
CA LYS A 93 -3.98 -18.65 17.20
C LYS A 93 -2.95 -19.74 16.98
N THR A 94 -2.42 -19.83 15.76
CA THR A 94 -1.45 -20.88 15.36
C THR A 94 -0.10 -20.30 14.93
N HIS A 95 -0.07 -19.06 14.45
CA HIS A 95 1.09 -18.37 13.89
C HIS A 95 1.24 -16.96 14.49
N PRO A 96 1.62 -16.82 15.78
CA PRO A 96 1.59 -15.52 16.49
C PRO A 96 2.62 -14.50 15.97
N ASP A 97 3.60 -14.93 15.19
CA ASP A 97 4.65 -14.07 14.65
C ASP A 97 4.35 -13.55 13.22
N VAL A 98 3.23 -13.94 12.63
CA VAL A 98 2.82 -13.49 11.29
C VAL A 98 2.47 -12.01 11.33
N ILE A 99 3.08 -11.23 10.43
CA ILE A 99 2.85 -9.78 10.35
C ILE A 99 1.79 -9.42 9.31
N PHE A 100 1.03 -8.35 9.61
CA PHE A 100 -0.03 -7.85 8.73
C PHE A 100 0.15 -6.36 8.49
N TYR A 101 0.14 -5.97 7.20
CA TYR A 101 0.19 -4.57 6.81
C TYR A 101 -0.42 -4.34 5.44
N GLY A 102 -0.67 -3.09 5.07
CA GLY A 102 -1.24 -2.80 3.77
C GLY A 102 -1.47 -1.33 3.49
N GLU A 103 -2.18 -1.09 2.39
CA GLU A 103 -2.47 0.25 1.88
C GLU A 103 -3.81 0.75 2.41
N GLY A 104 -3.76 1.53 3.47
CA GLY A 104 -4.94 2.08 4.15
C GLY A 104 -5.44 3.39 3.55
N TRP A 105 -5.43 3.53 2.23
CA TRP A 105 -5.89 4.75 1.56
C TRP A 105 -7.40 4.95 1.77
N THR A 106 -7.81 6.21 1.90
CA THR A 106 -9.24 6.57 1.95
C THR A 106 -9.77 6.64 0.53
N MET A 107 -10.67 5.74 0.20
CA MET A 107 -11.32 5.64 -1.10
C MET A 107 -12.84 5.59 -0.94
N GLU A 108 -13.57 6.07 -1.94
CA GLU A 108 -15.03 5.95 -1.96
C GLU A 108 -15.44 4.55 -2.40
N THR A 109 -16.33 3.90 -1.64
CA THR A 109 -16.87 2.58 -1.98
C THR A 109 -18.33 2.48 -1.51
N GLY A 110 -19.12 1.71 -2.23
CA GLY A 110 -20.55 1.54 -1.98
C GLY A 110 -20.89 0.68 -0.75
N VAL A 111 -20.41 1.08 0.42
CA VAL A 111 -20.84 0.46 1.69
C VAL A 111 -22.22 0.98 2.05
N THR A 112 -23.20 0.10 2.00
CA THR A 112 -24.61 0.42 2.24
C THR A 112 -25.11 0.04 3.64
N LYS A 113 -24.29 -0.62 4.46
CA LYS A 113 -24.62 -0.97 5.83
C LYS A 113 -24.20 0.14 6.78
N ASP A 114 -25.10 0.55 7.66
CA ASP A 114 -24.74 1.34 8.83
C ASP A 114 -23.74 0.59 9.71
N ASN A 115 -22.80 1.32 10.32
CA ASN A 115 -21.77 0.80 11.24
C ASN A 115 -20.64 -0.04 10.63
N VAL A 116 -20.39 0.02 9.31
CA VAL A 116 -19.16 -0.53 8.72
C VAL A 116 -18.04 0.50 8.81
N THR A 117 -16.96 0.14 9.47
CA THR A 117 -15.73 0.92 9.52
C THR A 117 -14.72 0.30 8.57
N LEU A 118 -14.18 1.09 7.64
CA LEU A 118 -13.16 0.61 6.70
C LEU A 118 -11.77 0.69 7.33
N ALA A 119 -10.88 -0.24 6.95
CA ALA A 119 -9.52 -0.37 7.46
C ALA A 119 -8.58 0.66 6.80
N THR A 120 -8.91 1.94 6.93
CA THR A 120 -8.07 3.04 6.47
C THR A 120 -7.07 3.44 7.55
N GLN A 121 -5.98 4.13 7.17
CA GLN A 121 -5.03 4.71 8.14
C GLN A 121 -5.73 5.48 9.24
N ARG A 122 -6.76 6.28 8.91
CA ARG A 122 -7.51 7.10 9.87
C ARG A 122 -8.22 6.28 10.93
N ASN A 123 -8.52 5.03 10.63
CA ASN A 123 -9.21 4.09 11.50
C ASN A 123 -8.26 3.07 12.13
N SER A 124 -6.94 3.28 12.08
CA SER A 124 -5.93 2.36 12.60
C SER A 124 -6.13 1.98 14.07
N ALA A 125 -6.75 2.85 14.87
CA ALA A 125 -7.12 2.55 16.25
C ALA A 125 -8.10 1.37 16.37
N SER A 126 -8.82 1.03 15.30
CA SER A 126 -9.76 -0.11 15.25
C SER A 126 -9.08 -1.40 14.74
N THR A 127 -7.83 -1.34 14.32
CA THR A 127 -7.03 -2.48 13.84
C THR A 127 -5.63 -2.43 14.48
N PRO A 128 -5.51 -2.68 15.80
CA PRO A 128 -4.29 -2.40 16.58
C PRO A 128 -3.08 -3.25 16.11
N ASP A 129 -3.31 -4.45 15.62
CA ASP A 129 -2.26 -5.38 15.19
C ASP A 129 -2.04 -5.38 13.67
N PHE A 130 -2.42 -4.28 13.01
CA PHE A 130 -2.26 -4.08 11.56
C PHE A 130 -1.51 -2.78 11.28
N ALA A 131 -0.50 -2.83 10.39
CA ALA A 131 0.31 -1.68 10.04
C ALA A 131 -0.08 -1.10 8.66
N PHE A 132 0.20 0.19 8.47
CA PHE A 132 -0.17 0.90 7.24
C PHE A 132 1.03 1.62 6.62
N PHE A 133 1.10 1.66 5.31
CA PHE A 133 2.09 2.43 4.58
C PHE A 133 1.96 3.93 4.89
N ASN A 134 3.09 4.57 5.20
CA ASN A 134 3.17 5.99 5.56
C ASN A 134 3.42 6.86 4.32
N ASP A 135 2.35 7.37 3.71
CA ASP A 135 2.44 8.29 2.57
C ASP A 135 3.00 9.67 2.94
N ASN A 136 2.89 10.09 4.20
CA ASN A 136 3.54 11.30 4.69
C ASN A 136 5.06 11.20 4.61
N MET A 137 5.63 10.05 4.99
CA MET A 137 7.05 9.75 4.84
C MET A 137 7.43 9.70 3.35
N ARG A 138 6.72 8.90 2.56
CA ARG A 138 6.97 8.72 1.12
C ARG A 138 7.02 10.05 0.37
N ASP A 139 5.92 10.80 0.44
CA ASP A 139 5.77 12.05 -0.33
C ASP A 139 6.58 13.20 0.30
N GLY A 140 6.74 13.17 1.61
CA GLY A 140 7.59 14.12 2.32
C GLY A 140 9.05 14.03 1.93
N LEU A 141 9.58 12.82 1.72
CA LEU A 141 10.98 12.59 1.32
C LEU A 141 11.23 13.00 -0.13
N LYS A 142 10.43 12.47 -1.08
CA LYS A 142 10.73 12.57 -2.52
C LYS A 142 9.83 13.52 -3.33
N GLY A 143 8.80 14.08 -2.71
CA GLY A 143 7.72 14.82 -3.38
C GLY A 143 6.55 13.92 -3.77
N SER A 144 5.41 14.52 -4.09
CA SER A 144 4.17 13.81 -4.43
C SER A 144 4.37 12.79 -5.55
N VAL A 145 3.76 11.62 -5.41
CA VAL A 145 3.73 10.60 -6.47
C VAL A 145 2.79 10.97 -7.61
N PHE A 146 1.86 11.91 -7.38
CA PHE A 146 0.88 12.37 -8.36
C PHE A 146 1.30 13.64 -9.10
N ASP A 147 2.35 14.32 -8.64
CA ASP A 147 2.87 15.54 -9.28
C ASP A 147 4.39 15.51 -9.29
N THR A 148 4.96 15.16 -10.43
CA THR A 148 6.40 15.03 -10.63
C THR A 148 7.16 16.36 -10.57
N ALA A 149 6.49 17.51 -10.61
CA ALA A 149 7.12 18.82 -10.47
C ALA A 149 7.41 19.20 -9.00
N THR A 150 6.77 18.53 -8.04
CA THR A 150 6.98 18.82 -6.60
C THR A 150 8.30 18.27 -6.11
N PHE A 151 8.93 19.01 -5.19
CA PHE A 151 10.13 18.57 -4.46
C PHE A 151 9.74 17.95 -3.13
N GLY A 152 10.51 16.97 -2.67
CA GLY A 152 10.48 16.48 -1.32
C GLY A 152 11.64 17.07 -0.48
N PHE A 153 11.71 16.65 0.76
CA PHE A 153 12.75 17.09 1.71
C PHE A 153 14.17 16.92 1.13
N VAL A 154 14.46 15.72 0.58
CA VAL A 154 15.80 15.43 0.04
C VAL A 154 16.11 16.19 -1.24
N SER A 155 15.12 16.67 -1.97
CA SER A 155 15.26 17.44 -3.20
C SER A 155 15.09 18.95 -3.01
N GLY A 156 14.98 19.42 -1.75
CA GLY A 156 15.02 20.83 -1.39
C GLY A 156 13.64 21.49 -1.30
N ALA A 157 12.61 20.75 -0.91
CA ALA A 157 11.32 21.35 -0.54
C ALA A 157 11.49 22.28 0.66
N THR A 158 10.89 23.47 0.59
CA THR A 158 10.87 24.43 1.70
C THR A 158 9.78 24.07 2.71
N ASN A 159 10.04 24.30 3.99
CA ASN A 159 9.11 24.05 5.10
C ASN A 159 8.67 22.56 5.26
N ALA A 160 9.51 21.62 4.80
CA ALA A 160 9.26 20.19 4.96
C ALA A 160 9.75 19.64 6.32
N GLU A 161 10.60 20.37 7.02
CA GLU A 161 11.38 19.89 8.18
C GLU A 161 10.47 19.41 9.30
N LYS A 162 9.41 20.16 9.64
CA LYS A 162 8.49 19.76 10.72
C LYS A 162 7.75 18.48 10.36
N LYS A 163 7.19 18.39 9.15
CA LYS A 163 6.49 17.17 8.69
C LYS A 163 7.41 15.96 8.73
N MET A 164 8.65 16.14 8.27
CA MET A 164 9.62 15.05 8.26
C MET A 164 10.06 14.65 9.66
N ALA A 165 10.23 15.61 10.58
CA ALA A 165 10.53 15.32 11.98
C ALA A 165 9.36 14.54 12.65
N ASP A 166 8.11 14.93 12.39
CA ASP A 166 6.94 14.24 12.91
C ASP A 166 6.88 12.78 12.37
N SER A 167 7.07 12.57 11.06
CA SER A 167 7.14 11.24 10.47
C SER A 167 8.31 10.40 10.98
N PHE A 168 9.47 11.02 11.19
CA PHE A 168 10.65 10.34 11.74
C PHE A 168 10.42 9.79 13.15
N MET A 169 9.70 10.53 13.98
CA MET A 169 9.38 10.18 15.36
C MET A 169 8.06 9.44 15.51
N ALA A 170 7.50 8.91 14.43
CA ALA A 170 6.20 8.23 14.40
C ALA A 170 5.03 9.07 14.96
N ASN A 171 5.12 10.40 14.89
CA ASN A 171 4.08 11.33 15.34
C ASN A 171 3.00 11.54 14.26
N GLU A 172 2.54 10.45 13.65
CA GLU A 172 1.46 10.48 12.68
C GLU A 172 0.10 10.60 13.39
N SER A 173 -0.74 11.52 12.92
CA SER A 173 -2.04 11.78 13.58
C SER A 173 -3.00 10.59 13.56
N TRP A 174 -2.77 9.64 12.68
CA TRP A 174 -3.59 8.46 12.48
C TRP A 174 -3.10 7.24 13.27
N CYS A 175 -1.84 7.16 13.67
CA CYS A 175 -1.31 5.98 14.34
C CYS A 175 -1.37 6.09 15.89
N LYS A 176 -1.38 4.94 16.55
CA LYS A 176 -1.32 4.85 18.01
C LYS A 176 0.04 4.38 18.49
N GLU A 177 0.66 3.49 17.75
CA GLU A 177 1.94 2.86 18.08
C GLU A 177 2.85 2.87 16.86
N PRO A 178 4.17 3.02 17.01
CA PRO A 178 5.12 2.99 15.89
C PRO A 178 5.04 1.68 15.08
N SER A 179 4.66 0.57 15.71
CA SER A 179 4.48 -0.73 15.03
C SER A 179 3.40 -0.72 13.94
N GLN A 180 2.50 0.26 13.96
CA GLN A 180 1.47 0.43 12.93
C GLN A 180 1.95 1.21 11.69
N ILE A 181 3.20 1.67 11.67
CA ILE A 181 3.74 2.52 10.60
C ILE A 181 4.74 1.75 9.75
N ILE A 182 4.48 1.66 8.44
CA ILE A 182 5.45 1.19 7.44
C ILE A 182 6.09 2.40 6.77
N ASN A 183 7.34 2.69 7.13
CA ASN A 183 8.10 3.80 6.56
C ASN A 183 8.79 3.37 5.27
N TYR A 184 8.63 4.14 4.22
CA TYR A 184 9.18 3.85 2.90
C TYR A 184 9.35 5.10 2.05
N ALA A 185 10.11 4.98 0.99
CA ALA A 185 10.26 6.03 -0.02
C ALA A 185 9.72 5.59 -1.40
N SER A 186 9.79 4.31 -1.73
CA SER A 186 9.24 3.76 -2.97
C SER A 186 8.75 2.32 -2.78
N CYS A 187 7.88 1.88 -3.69
CA CYS A 187 7.39 0.50 -3.78
C CYS A 187 7.25 0.13 -5.26
N HIS A 188 6.50 -0.94 -5.58
CA HIS A 188 6.27 -1.37 -6.96
C HIS A 188 5.44 -0.37 -7.78
N ASP A 189 4.56 0.40 -7.12
CA ASP A 189 3.77 1.47 -7.74
C ASP A 189 4.57 2.76 -7.93
N ASN A 190 4.14 3.55 -8.91
CA ASN A 190 4.73 4.83 -9.27
C ASN A 190 6.23 4.73 -9.67
N ASN A 191 6.92 5.87 -9.72
CA ASN A 191 8.34 5.90 -10.01
C ASN A 191 9.17 5.31 -8.85
N THR A 192 10.29 4.68 -9.18
CA THR A 192 11.31 4.35 -8.17
C THR A 192 11.78 5.62 -7.45
N LEU A 193 12.45 5.47 -6.32
CA LEU A 193 13.00 6.64 -5.60
C LEU A 193 13.96 7.43 -6.49
N PHE A 194 14.89 6.74 -7.15
CA PHE A 194 15.87 7.36 -8.05
C PHE A 194 15.19 8.10 -9.20
N ASP A 195 14.27 7.45 -9.92
CA ASP A 195 13.57 8.05 -11.06
C ASP A 195 12.75 9.27 -10.65
N ARG A 196 12.10 9.20 -9.47
CA ARG A 196 11.30 10.31 -8.96
C ARG A 196 12.15 11.55 -8.64
N ILE A 197 13.33 11.34 -8.02
CA ILE A 197 14.28 12.42 -7.73
C ILE A 197 14.86 12.97 -9.03
N ALA A 198 15.35 12.10 -9.92
CA ALA A 198 15.93 12.48 -11.21
C ALA A 198 14.92 13.26 -12.07
N GLY A 199 13.67 12.82 -12.13
CA GLY A 199 12.60 13.48 -12.88
C GLY A 199 12.28 14.89 -12.36
N SER A 200 12.38 15.15 -11.05
CA SER A 200 12.16 16.47 -10.46
C SER A 200 13.41 17.37 -10.49
N LYS A 201 14.59 16.78 -10.57
CA LYS A 201 15.90 17.48 -10.47
C LYS A 201 16.71 17.39 -11.76
N THR A 202 16.07 17.63 -12.89
CA THR A 202 16.64 17.49 -14.24
C THR A 202 17.95 18.27 -14.50
N THR A 203 18.27 19.27 -13.67
CA THR A 203 19.50 20.05 -13.77
C THR A 203 20.57 19.67 -12.75
N SER A 204 20.29 18.70 -11.88
CA SER A 204 21.25 18.20 -10.88
C SER A 204 22.21 17.21 -11.51
N SER A 205 23.42 17.09 -10.95
CA SER A 205 24.34 16.04 -11.33
C SER A 205 23.82 14.66 -10.85
N GLU A 206 24.23 13.61 -11.54
CA GLU A 206 23.90 12.23 -11.08
C GLU A 206 24.42 11.98 -9.66
N GLU A 207 25.62 12.47 -9.35
CA GLU A 207 26.19 12.36 -7.99
C GLU A 207 25.29 13.00 -6.92
N ASP A 208 24.66 14.13 -7.21
CA ASP A 208 23.75 14.79 -6.27
C ASP A 208 22.43 14.00 -6.15
N ILE A 209 21.92 13.43 -7.25
CA ILE A 209 20.73 12.57 -7.22
C ILE A 209 21.00 11.33 -6.37
N ILE A 210 22.16 10.71 -6.49
CA ILE A 210 22.59 9.57 -5.67
C ILE A 210 22.63 9.96 -4.18
N LYS A 211 23.19 11.13 -3.85
CA LYS A 211 23.21 11.63 -2.47
C LYS A 211 21.80 11.84 -1.91
N MET A 212 20.88 12.37 -2.72
CA MET A 212 19.47 12.55 -2.33
C MET A 212 18.78 11.21 -2.10
N ASN A 213 19.01 10.22 -2.99
CA ASN A 213 18.49 8.86 -2.85
C ASN A 213 18.99 8.22 -1.54
N ASN A 214 20.27 8.28 -1.28
CA ASN A 214 20.87 7.72 -0.07
C ASN A 214 20.39 8.44 1.21
N LEU A 215 20.19 9.76 1.15
CA LEU A 215 19.64 10.50 2.28
C LEU A 215 18.20 10.07 2.59
N ALA A 216 17.37 9.86 1.55
CA ALA A 216 16.01 9.36 1.75
C ALA A 216 16.01 7.97 2.38
N ALA A 217 16.83 7.05 1.87
CA ALA A 217 16.97 5.70 2.43
C ALA A 217 17.44 5.74 3.89
N ALA A 218 18.49 6.49 4.18
CA ALA A 218 18.97 6.65 5.56
C ALA A 218 17.88 7.19 6.50
N PHE A 219 17.04 8.11 6.00
CA PHE A 219 16.00 8.74 6.80
C PHE A 219 14.92 7.71 7.21
N TYR A 220 14.27 7.04 6.26
CA TYR A 220 13.18 6.12 6.62
C TYR A 220 13.68 4.82 7.27
N MET A 221 14.91 4.38 7.02
CA MET A 221 15.47 3.20 7.65
C MET A 221 15.88 3.41 9.12
N THR A 222 16.03 4.65 9.56
CA THR A 222 16.39 4.98 10.95
C THR A 222 15.26 5.67 11.73
N ALA A 223 14.10 5.87 11.09
CA ALA A 223 12.91 6.42 11.72
C ALA A 223 12.23 5.39 12.64
N GLU A 224 11.45 5.89 13.59
CA GLU A 224 10.56 5.05 14.41
C GLU A 224 9.49 4.41 13.52
N GLY A 225 9.24 3.11 13.71
CA GLY A 225 8.32 2.31 12.89
C GLY A 225 9.04 1.17 12.17
N VAL A 226 8.38 0.59 11.17
CA VAL A 226 8.89 -0.56 10.41
C VAL A 226 9.42 -0.05 9.06
N PRO A 227 10.71 -0.20 8.75
CA PRO A 227 11.26 0.21 7.47
C PRO A 227 10.86 -0.76 6.36
N PHE A 228 10.53 -0.22 5.19
CA PHE A 228 10.26 -0.99 3.97
C PHE A 228 11.14 -0.47 2.84
N LEU A 229 11.94 -1.34 2.27
CA LEU A 229 12.86 -1.07 1.16
C LEU A 229 12.34 -1.75 -0.11
N GLN A 230 12.14 -1.00 -1.18
CA GLN A 230 11.89 -1.59 -2.50
C GLN A 230 13.14 -2.31 -3.00
N ALA A 231 13.01 -3.58 -3.39
CA ALA A 231 14.13 -4.35 -3.92
C ALA A 231 14.80 -3.65 -5.11
N GLY A 232 16.11 -3.42 -5.03
CA GLY A 232 16.91 -2.69 -6.01
C GLY A 232 17.06 -1.18 -5.74
N GLU A 233 16.38 -0.61 -4.75
CA GLU A 233 16.55 0.80 -4.38
C GLU A 233 17.99 1.10 -3.95
N GLU A 234 18.63 0.14 -3.26
CA GLU A 234 20.06 0.19 -2.86
C GLU A 234 21.02 0.22 -4.04
N MET A 235 20.57 -0.20 -5.22
CA MET A 235 21.33 -0.17 -6.48
C MET A 235 20.83 0.92 -7.43
N LEU A 236 20.08 1.89 -6.95
CA LEU A 236 19.50 2.99 -7.73
C LEU A 236 18.59 2.48 -8.85
N ARG A 237 17.71 1.51 -8.52
CA ARG A 237 16.80 0.92 -9.49
C ARG A 237 16.04 1.98 -10.26
N THR A 238 16.04 1.84 -11.58
CA THR A 238 15.32 2.69 -12.51
C THR A 238 14.38 1.87 -13.38
N LYS A 239 13.26 2.46 -13.77
CA LYS A 239 12.25 1.89 -14.70
C LYS A 239 12.09 2.85 -15.86
N VAL A 240 12.80 2.61 -16.93
CA VAL A 240 12.87 3.50 -18.11
C VAL A 240 12.18 2.83 -19.29
N ASN A 241 11.32 3.58 -19.96
CA ASN A 241 10.68 3.19 -21.22
C ASN A 241 11.67 3.31 -22.41
N ASP A 242 11.35 2.71 -23.55
CA ASP A 242 12.18 2.75 -24.76
C ASP A 242 12.47 4.18 -25.27
N ASP A 243 11.59 5.13 -24.97
CA ASP A 243 11.76 6.55 -25.31
C ASP A 243 12.61 7.35 -24.31
N GLY A 244 13.14 6.69 -23.28
CA GLY A 244 13.96 7.29 -22.25
C GLY A 244 13.17 7.98 -21.13
N THR A 245 11.86 7.94 -21.13
CA THR A 245 11.03 8.47 -20.03
C THR A 245 10.94 7.49 -18.87
N PHE A 246 10.77 8.00 -17.65
CA PHE A 246 10.55 7.16 -16.47
C PHE A 246 9.14 6.58 -16.44
N ASN A 247 9.05 5.27 -16.26
CA ASN A 247 7.76 4.57 -16.17
C ASN A 247 7.18 4.68 -14.75
N SER A 248 6.08 5.43 -14.60
CA SER A 248 5.39 5.59 -13.33
C SER A 248 4.26 4.57 -13.10
N ASN A 249 3.96 3.73 -14.10
CA ASN A 249 2.87 2.74 -14.01
C ASN A 249 3.27 1.44 -14.71
N SER A 250 4.23 0.73 -14.11
CA SER A 250 4.91 -0.40 -14.74
C SER A 250 4.29 -1.76 -14.42
N TYR A 251 3.07 -1.82 -13.83
CA TYR A 251 2.48 -3.07 -13.33
C TYR A 251 2.38 -4.18 -14.37
N ASN A 252 2.21 -3.84 -15.64
CA ASN A 252 2.12 -4.77 -16.77
C ASN A 252 3.25 -4.61 -17.79
N ALA A 253 4.32 -3.87 -17.46
CA ALA A 253 5.48 -3.76 -18.31
C ALA A 253 6.33 -5.06 -18.28
N GLY A 254 7.09 -5.30 -19.33
CA GLY A 254 7.96 -6.47 -19.44
C GLY A 254 9.22 -6.39 -18.58
N ASP A 255 10.04 -7.42 -18.70
CA ASP A 255 11.28 -7.57 -17.92
C ASP A 255 12.31 -6.49 -18.23
N GLU A 256 12.28 -5.89 -19.42
CA GLU A 256 13.16 -4.78 -19.82
C GLU A 256 13.00 -3.56 -18.90
N VAL A 257 11.77 -3.34 -18.39
CA VAL A 257 11.44 -2.27 -17.43
C VAL A 257 11.51 -2.75 -15.98
N ASN A 258 10.94 -3.93 -15.69
CA ASN A 258 10.67 -4.35 -14.32
C ASN A 258 11.77 -5.21 -13.67
N SER A 259 12.66 -5.84 -14.44
CA SER A 259 13.71 -6.66 -13.86
C SER A 259 14.68 -5.84 -12.98
N ILE A 260 15.16 -6.46 -11.90
CA ILE A 260 16.28 -5.93 -11.13
C ILE A 260 17.56 -6.24 -11.89
N LYS A 261 18.32 -5.20 -12.22
CA LYS A 261 19.60 -5.33 -12.95
C LYS A 261 20.73 -5.43 -11.93
N TRP A 262 21.09 -6.65 -11.60
CA TRP A 262 22.13 -6.99 -10.64
C TRP A 262 23.51 -6.57 -11.10
#